data_63f64697e630786140c09ac446ae40e1
#
_entry.id   63f64697e630786140c09ac446ae40e1
#
_cell.length_a   1.000
_cell.length_b   1.000
_cell.length_c   1.000
_cell.angle_alpha   90.00
_cell.angle_beta   90.00
_cell.angle_gamma   90.00
#
_symmetry.space_group_name_H-M   'P 1'
#
loop_
_entity.id
_entity.type
_entity.pdbx_description
1 polymer ?
#
loop_
_entity_poly.entity_id
_entity_poly.type
_entity_poly.pdbx_seq_one_letter_code
_entity_poly.pdbx_strand_id
1 'polypeptide(L)'
;MSNNALQTIINARLPGKEGLWQIHLLDGKISAIDAQSGVMPITENSLDAEQGLVIPPFVEPHIHLDTTQTAGQPNWNQSGTLFEGIERWAERKALLTHDDVKQRAWQTLKWQIANGIQHVRTHVDVSDATLTALKAMLEVKQEVAPWIDLQIVAFPQEGILSYPNGEALLEEALRLGADVVGAIPHFEFTREYGVESLHKTFALAQKYDRLIEPGQLTPAKGQSTRGQAASEKHTLHFQENVPYIPVV
;
A
#
# COMPACT_ATOMS: atom_id res chain seq x y z
N MET A 1 35.90 -9.93 -4.33
CA MET A 1 35.26 -8.77 -4.96
C MET A 1 34.88 -7.86 -3.83
N SER A 2 35.54 -6.68 -3.69
CA SER A 2 35.24 -5.73 -2.61
C SER A 2 33.80 -5.22 -2.81
N ASN A 3 32.97 -5.40 -1.80
CA ASN A 3 31.62 -4.87 -1.77
C ASN A 3 31.74 -3.34 -1.66
N ASN A 4 31.74 -2.62 -2.80
CA ASN A 4 31.67 -1.14 -2.85
C ASN A 4 30.24 -0.69 -2.47
N ALA A 5 29.75 -1.13 -1.31
CA ALA A 5 28.47 -0.68 -0.81
C ALA A 5 28.58 0.79 -0.39
N LEU A 6 27.57 1.59 -0.75
CA LEU A 6 27.43 2.96 -0.26
C LEU A 6 27.50 2.98 1.27
N GLN A 7 28.40 3.79 1.82
CA GLN A 7 28.65 3.88 3.26
C GLN A 7 28.22 5.21 3.87
N THR A 8 28.15 6.26 3.06
CA THR A 8 27.84 7.60 3.58
C THR A 8 27.11 8.43 2.53
N ILE A 9 26.07 9.16 2.96
CA ILE A 9 25.48 10.25 2.20
C ILE A 9 26.05 11.55 2.77
N ILE A 10 26.65 12.37 1.93
CA ILE A 10 27.29 13.63 2.32
C ILE A 10 26.56 14.84 1.77
N ASN A 11 26.85 16.01 2.33
CA ASN A 11 26.28 17.30 1.92
C ASN A 11 24.75 17.33 1.91
N ALA A 12 24.13 16.61 2.84
CA ALA A 12 22.68 16.53 2.97
C ALA A 12 22.12 17.68 3.81
N ARG A 13 20.98 18.21 3.44
CA ARG A 13 20.13 18.99 4.36
C ARG A 13 19.09 18.06 4.98
N LEU A 14 18.77 18.29 6.26
CA LEU A 14 17.79 17.49 6.99
C LEU A 14 16.63 18.37 7.48
N PRO A 15 15.39 17.87 7.53
CA PRO A 15 14.26 18.62 8.04
C PRO A 15 14.48 19.11 9.45
N GLY A 16 14.24 20.41 9.71
CA GLY A 16 14.36 21.01 11.04
C GLY A 16 15.78 21.13 11.58
N LYS A 17 16.81 20.89 10.75
CA LYS A 17 18.21 21.02 11.13
C LYS A 17 18.90 22.08 10.27
N GLU A 18 19.75 22.92 10.87
CA GLU A 18 20.57 23.89 10.16
C GLU A 18 21.87 23.27 9.65
N GLY A 19 22.43 23.83 8.55
CA GLY A 19 23.70 23.41 7.98
C GLY A 19 23.62 22.14 7.14
N LEU A 20 24.79 21.54 6.92
CA LEU A 20 24.94 20.30 6.14
C LEU A 20 25.20 19.12 7.10
N TRP A 21 24.77 17.96 6.67
CA TRP A 21 24.82 16.73 7.46
C TRP A 21 25.37 15.58 6.62
N GLN A 22 26.04 14.65 7.28
CA GLN A 22 26.40 13.36 6.72
C GLN A 22 25.61 12.25 7.41
N ILE A 23 25.19 11.26 6.61
CA ILE A 23 24.43 10.11 7.06
C ILE A 23 25.30 8.86 6.81
N HIS A 24 25.68 8.19 7.87
CA HIS A 24 26.46 6.96 7.80
C HIS A 24 25.56 5.74 7.67
N LEU A 25 25.96 4.84 6.78
CA LEU A 25 25.23 3.61 6.52
C LEU A 25 26.12 2.40 6.87
N LEU A 26 25.52 1.44 7.56
CA LEU A 26 26.11 0.15 7.88
C LEU A 26 25.09 -0.94 7.63
N ASP A 27 25.42 -1.92 6.80
CA ASP A 27 24.54 -3.04 6.45
C ASP A 27 23.15 -2.58 5.96
N GLY A 28 23.10 -1.50 5.16
CA GLY A 28 21.87 -0.94 4.61
C GLY A 28 21.02 -0.14 5.60
N LYS A 29 21.53 0.16 6.79
CA LYS A 29 20.84 0.94 7.83
C LYS A 29 21.61 2.21 8.16
N ILE A 30 20.90 3.24 8.60
CA ILE A 30 21.51 4.45 9.14
C ILE A 30 22.16 4.10 10.49
N SER A 31 23.49 4.23 10.57
CA SER A 31 24.27 3.96 11.80
C SER A 31 24.56 5.24 12.61
N ALA A 32 24.71 6.38 11.92
CA ALA A 32 24.92 7.69 12.56
C ALA A 32 24.49 8.82 11.64
N ILE A 33 24.20 9.98 12.21
CA ILE A 33 23.92 11.24 11.52
C ILE A 33 24.72 12.34 12.19
N ASP A 34 25.70 12.93 11.49
CA ASP A 34 26.61 13.91 12.06
C ASP A 34 26.56 15.24 11.30
N ALA A 35 26.73 16.36 12.02
CA ALA A 35 26.82 17.67 11.41
C ALA A 35 28.15 17.82 10.66
N GLN A 36 28.12 18.47 9.50
CA GLN A 36 29.32 18.83 8.72
C GLN A 36 29.72 20.27 9.01
N SER A 37 31.02 20.51 9.06
CA SER A 37 31.57 21.88 9.18
C SER A 37 31.55 22.67 7.86
N GLY A 38 31.26 22.00 6.75
CA GLY A 38 31.20 22.57 5.40
C GLY A 38 30.94 21.49 4.35
N VAL A 39 31.03 21.86 3.08
CA VAL A 39 30.89 20.92 1.95
C VAL A 39 32.03 19.92 1.97
N MET A 40 31.71 18.64 1.91
CA MET A 40 32.68 17.54 1.85
C MET A 40 32.90 17.07 0.40
N PRO A 41 34.12 16.65 0.04
CA PRO A 41 34.40 16.08 -1.26
C PRO A 41 33.80 14.65 -1.37
N ILE A 42 33.45 14.30 -2.61
CA ILE A 42 32.96 12.94 -2.94
C ILE A 42 34.09 11.94 -2.77
N THR A 43 33.79 10.80 -2.16
CA THR A 43 34.69 9.65 -2.02
C THR A 43 34.09 8.44 -2.74
N GLU A 44 34.88 7.37 -2.92
CA GLU A 44 34.46 6.16 -3.65
C GLU A 44 33.18 5.53 -3.09
N ASN A 45 32.96 5.64 -1.78
CA ASN A 45 31.79 5.02 -1.08
C ASN A 45 30.80 6.07 -0.56
N SER A 46 30.82 7.30 -1.10
CA SER A 46 29.89 8.36 -0.72
C SER A 46 28.96 8.76 -1.86
N LEU A 47 27.71 9.05 -1.50
CA LEU A 47 26.73 9.74 -2.34
C LEU A 47 26.68 11.20 -1.92
N ASP A 48 26.91 12.11 -2.86
CA ASP A 48 26.73 13.54 -2.64
C ASP A 48 25.25 13.91 -2.80
N ALA A 49 24.63 14.41 -1.76
CA ALA A 49 23.26 14.91 -1.81
C ALA A 49 23.18 16.32 -2.46
N GLU A 50 24.31 16.89 -2.92
CA GLU A 50 24.38 18.19 -3.60
C GLU A 50 23.68 19.33 -2.82
N GLN A 51 23.72 19.28 -1.50
CA GLN A 51 23.00 20.17 -0.58
C GLN A 51 21.46 20.05 -0.71
N GLY A 52 20.97 18.98 -1.32
CA GLY A 52 19.57 18.64 -1.39
C GLY A 52 19.00 18.20 -0.02
N LEU A 53 17.68 18.28 0.10
CA LEU A 53 16.96 17.82 1.27
C LEU A 53 16.83 16.30 1.22
N VAL A 54 17.37 15.62 2.23
CA VAL A 54 17.19 14.17 2.42
C VAL A 54 16.06 13.96 3.41
N ILE A 55 15.06 13.19 3.00
CA ILE A 55 13.87 12.87 3.77
C ILE A 55 13.64 11.35 3.78
N PRO A 56 12.86 10.80 4.72
CA PRO A 56 12.36 9.43 4.62
C PRO A 56 11.59 9.20 3.30
N PRO A 57 11.50 7.97 2.81
CA PRO A 57 10.71 7.65 1.63
C PRO A 57 9.24 8.00 1.84
N PHE A 58 8.56 8.27 0.73
CA PHE A 58 7.12 8.50 0.75
C PHE A 58 6.35 7.20 0.98
N VAL A 59 5.13 7.37 1.50
CA VAL A 59 4.18 6.28 1.74
C VAL A 59 2.98 6.48 0.83
N GLU A 60 2.58 5.43 0.09
CA GLU A 60 1.30 5.35 -0.60
C GLU A 60 0.33 4.54 0.28
N PRO A 61 -0.56 5.21 1.03
CA PRO A 61 -1.38 4.51 2.02
C PRO A 61 -2.62 3.85 1.41
N HIS A 62 -2.98 4.16 0.16
CA HIS A 62 -4.21 3.65 -0.44
C HIS A 62 -4.14 3.65 -1.97
N ILE A 63 -3.86 2.50 -2.55
CA ILE A 63 -3.90 2.26 -4.00
C ILE A 63 -4.58 0.92 -4.29
N HIS A 64 -5.07 0.76 -5.52
CA HIS A 64 -5.57 -0.51 -6.04
C HIS A 64 -4.66 -0.96 -7.19
N LEU A 65 -3.59 -1.70 -6.88
CA LEU A 65 -2.64 -2.17 -7.89
C LEU A 65 -3.23 -3.23 -8.84
N ASP A 66 -4.26 -3.93 -8.40
CA ASP A 66 -5.03 -4.88 -9.23
C ASP A 66 -5.84 -4.19 -10.32
N THR A 67 -6.31 -2.94 -10.08
CA THR A 67 -7.11 -2.16 -11.03
C THR A 67 -6.29 -1.14 -11.82
N THR A 68 -5.05 -0.88 -11.42
CA THR A 68 -4.21 0.14 -12.06
C THR A 68 -4.08 -0.08 -13.56
N GLN A 69 -4.02 0.99 -14.35
CA GLN A 69 -3.86 0.99 -15.81
C GLN A 69 -4.97 0.26 -16.60
N THR A 70 -6.17 0.16 -16.04
CA THR A 70 -7.34 -0.47 -16.70
C THR A 70 -8.35 0.54 -17.25
N ALA A 71 -8.09 1.83 -17.16
CA ALA A 71 -8.99 2.87 -17.66
C ALA A 71 -9.34 2.65 -19.15
N GLY A 72 -10.64 2.65 -19.46
CA GLY A 72 -11.15 2.38 -20.79
C GLY A 72 -11.23 0.91 -21.19
N GLN A 73 -10.96 -0.03 -20.26
CA GLN A 73 -10.95 -1.46 -20.55
C GLN A 73 -12.00 -2.21 -19.69
N PRO A 74 -12.99 -2.90 -20.28
CA PRO A 74 -13.39 -2.83 -21.69
C PRO A 74 -14.09 -1.54 -22.08
N ASN A 75 -14.60 -0.78 -21.09
CA ASN A 75 -15.39 0.44 -21.29
C ASN A 75 -14.88 1.58 -20.39
N TRP A 76 -15.12 2.82 -20.83
CA TRP A 76 -14.84 3.99 -20.03
C TRP A 76 -15.92 4.25 -18.97
N ASN A 77 -15.52 4.78 -17.82
CA ASN A 77 -16.42 5.41 -16.88
C ASN A 77 -16.86 6.78 -17.46
N GLN A 78 -18.07 6.84 -17.98
CA GLN A 78 -18.60 8.02 -18.70
C GLN A 78 -19.14 9.10 -17.75
N SER A 79 -19.77 8.66 -16.65
CA SER A 79 -20.36 9.58 -15.67
C SER A 79 -19.35 10.16 -14.68
N GLY A 80 -18.17 9.53 -14.56
CA GLY A 80 -17.18 9.86 -13.52
C GLY A 80 -17.63 9.50 -12.11
N THR A 81 -18.73 8.75 -11.94
CA THR A 81 -19.21 8.33 -10.63
C THR A 81 -18.49 7.12 -10.12
N LEU A 82 -18.41 6.97 -8.78
CA LEU A 82 -17.85 5.79 -8.14
C LEU A 82 -18.62 4.52 -8.52
N PHE A 83 -19.95 4.59 -8.58
CA PHE A 83 -20.77 3.43 -8.90
C PHE A 83 -20.49 2.87 -10.31
N GLU A 84 -20.44 3.75 -11.31
CA GLU A 84 -20.05 3.31 -12.65
C GLU A 84 -18.60 2.81 -12.69
N GLY A 85 -17.70 3.41 -11.91
CA GLY A 85 -16.33 2.90 -11.77
C GLY A 85 -16.29 1.45 -11.26
N ILE A 86 -17.12 1.11 -10.27
CA ILE A 86 -17.26 -0.27 -9.75
C ILE A 86 -17.83 -1.21 -10.81
N GLU A 87 -18.84 -0.76 -11.58
CA GLU A 87 -19.39 -1.56 -12.71
C GLU A 87 -18.33 -1.82 -13.78
N ARG A 88 -17.57 -0.80 -14.19
CA ARG A 88 -16.45 -0.97 -15.15
C ARG A 88 -15.40 -1.92 -14.63
N TRP A 89 -15.11 -1.85 -13.34
CA TRP A 89 -14.20 -2.80 -12.71
C TRP A 89 -14.75 -4.23 -12.72
N ALA A 90 -16.02 -4.43 -12.41
CA ALA A 90 -16.66 -5.76 -12.48
C ALA A 90 -16.55 -6.39 -13.88
N GLU A 91 -16.76 -5.59 -14.95
CA GLU A 91 -16.56 -6.03 -16.34
C GLU A 91 -15.08 -6.40 -16.61
N ARG A 92 -14.14 -5.58 -16.15
CA ARG A 92 -12.69 -5.82 -16.34
C ARG A 92 -12.20 -7.03 -15.54
N LYS A 93 -12.70 -7.21 -14.34
CA LYS A 93 -12.37 -8.34 -13.44
C LYS A 93 -12.62 -9.69 -14.09
N ALA A 94 -13.70 -9.82 -14.87
CA ALA A 94 -14.00 -11.05 -15.60
C ALA A 94 -12.95 -11.43 -16.66
N LEU A 95 -12.09 -10.49 -17.05
CA LEU A 95 -11.05 -10.66 -18.07
C LEU A 95 -9.64 -10.75 -17.46
N LEU A 96 -9.51 -10.74 -16.15
CA LEU A 96 -8.21 -10.77 -15.48
C LEU A 96 -7.49 -12.09 -15.74
N THR A 97 -6.20 -11.97 -15.99
CA THR A 97 -5.26 -13.07 -15.90
C THR A 97 -4.17 -12.73 -14.87
N HIS A 98 -3.55 -13.73 -14.32
CA HIS A 98 -2.45 -13.57 -13.36
C HIS A 98 -1.34 -12.66 -13.92
N ASP A 99 -0.89 -12.92 -15.16
CA ASP A 99 0.18 -12.16 -15.81
C ASP A 99 -0.21 -10.70 -16.09
N ASP A 100 -1.47 -10.45 -16.50
CA ASP A 100 -1.99 -9.10 -16.70
C ASP A 100 -1.92 -8.27 -15.41
N VAL A 101 -2.35 -8.83 -14.28
CA VAL A 101 -2.28 -8.15 -12.98
C VAL A 101 -0.84 -7.86 -12.60
N LYS A 102 0.04 -8.86 -12.69
CA LYS A 102 1.48 -8.69 -12.37
C LYS A 102 2.13 -7.60 -13.21
N GLN A 103 1.92 -7.62 -14.52
CA GLN A 103 2.54 -6.66 -15.43
C GLN A 103 2.13 -5.22 -15.10
N ARG A 104 0.85 -4.96 -14.87
CA ARG A 104 0.32 -3.63 -14.55
C ARG A 104 0.78 -3.16 -13.16
N ALA A 105 0.72 -4.02 -12.17
CA ALA A 105 1.20 -3.74 -10.82
C ALA A 105 2.70 -3.39 -10.83
N TRP A 106 3.53 -4.20 -11.48
CA TRP A 106 4.96 -3.93 -11.61
C TRP A 106 5.26 -2.59 -12.28
N GLN A 107 4.55 -2.25 -13.35
CA GLN A 107 4.75 -0.97 -14.02
C GLN A 107 4.41 0.21 -13.10
N THR A 108 3.32 0.11 -12.35
CA THR A 108 2.93 1.15 -11.39
C THR A 108 3.93 1.26 -10.24
N LEU A 109 4.38 0.13 -9.69
CA LEU A 109 5.39 0.12 -8.63
C LEU A 109 6.72 0.71 -9.08
N LYS A 110 7.15 0.48 -10.32
CA LYS A 110 8.34 1.15 -10.89
C LYS A 110 8.20 2.68 -10.90
N TRP A 111 7.02 3.19 -11.25
CA TRP A 111 6.76 4.63 -11.18
C TRP A 111 6.78 5.15 -9.74
N GLN A 112 6.23 4.39 -8.80
CA GLN A 112 6.26 4.74 -7.38
C GLN A 112 7.69 4.79 -6.85
N ILE A 113 8.52 3.78 -7.14
CA ILE A 113 9.94 3.76 -6.77
C ILE A 113 10.67 4.97 -7.34
N ALA A 114 10.48 5.27 -8.65
CA ALA A 114 11.09 6.41 -9.30
C ALA A 114 10.69 7.77 -8.70
N ASN A 115 9.58 7.81 -7.95
CA ASN A 115 9.10 9.00 -7.24
C ASN A 115 9.36 8.94 -5.72
N GLY A 116 10.22 8.03 -5.25
CA GLY A 116 10.62 7.95 -3.85
C GLY A 116 9.61 7.29 -2.91
N ILE A 117 8.62 6.56 -3.43
CA ILE A 117 7.65 5.80 -2.63
C ILE A 117 8.21 4.40 -2.40
N GLN A 118 8.39 4.03 -1.12
CA GLN A 118 8.93 2.70 -0.74
C GLN A 118 8.00 1.92 0.20
N HIS A 119 6.91 2.52 0.65
CA HIS A 119 5.89 1.86 1.46
C HIS A 119 4.54 2.02 0.77
N VAL A 120 3.92 0.90 0.43
CA VAL A 120 2.68 0.88 -0.36
C VAL A 120 1.66 -0.03 0.31
N ARG A 121 0.45 0.50 0.53
CA ARG A 121 -0.71 -0.30 0.92
C ARG A 121 -1.66 -0.41 -0.28
N THR A 122 -1.80 -1.64 -0.80
CA THR A 122 -2.71 -1.92 -1.91
C THR A 122 -3.96 -2.65 -1.44
N HIS A 123 -5.11 -2.19 -1.89
CA HIS A 123 -6.38 -2.86 -1.72
C HIS A 123 -6.58 -3.77 -2.92
N VAL A 124 -6.77 -5.06 -2.68
CA VAL A 124 -6.92 -6.08 -3.74
C VAL A 124 -8.31 -6.67 -3.64
N ASP A 125 -9.08 -6.56 -4.71
CA ASP A 125 -10.45 -7.09 -4.76
C ASP A 125 -10.45 -8.61 -4.61
N VAL A 126 -11.13 -9.09 -3.57
CA VAL A 126 -11.34 -10.51 -3.29
C VAL A 126 -12.76 -10.98 -3.63
N SER A 127 -13.57 -10.13 -4.28
CA SER A 127 -14.86 -10.51 -4.86
C SER A 127 -14.64 -11.22 -6.21
N ASP A 128 -13.83 -12.27 -6.20
CA ASP A 128 -13.48 -13.13 -7.33
C ASP A 128 -13.28 -14.57 -6.82
N ALA A 129 -14.09 -15.49 -7.30
CA ALA A 129 -14.08 -16.90 -6.87
C ALA A 129 -12.70 -17.58 -7.03
N THR A 130 -11.88 -17.10 -7.94
CA THR A 130 -10.54 -17.65 -8.22
C THR A 130 -9.43 -16.95 -7.45
N LEU A 131 -9.70 -15.76 -6.87
CA LEU A 131 -8.72 -14.88 -6.21
C LEU A 131 -7.50 -14.59 -7.10
N THR A 132 -7.73 -14.42 -8.39
CA THR A 132 -6.67 -14.24 -9.40
C THR A 132 -5.79 -13.04 -9.10
N ALA A 133 -6.43 -11.88 -8.82
CA ALA A 133 -5.71 -10.65 -8.49
C ALA A 133 -4.88 -10.80 -7.21
N LEU A 134 -5.45 -11.40 -6.16
CA LEU A 134 -4.75 -11.61 -4.90
C LEU A 134 -3.52 -12.50 -5.06
N LYS A 135 -3.65 -13.62 -5.76
CA LYS A 135 -2.54 -14.56 -5.99
C LYS A 135 -1.39 -13.88 -6.75
N ALA A 136 -1.72 -13.11 -7.79
CA ALA A 136 -0.74 -12.32 -8.53
C ALA A 136 -0.04 -11.28 -7.63
N MET A 137 -0.79 -10.57 -6.79
CA MET A 137 -0.23 -9.55 -5.90
C MET A 137 0.63 -10.14 -4.78
N LEU A 138 0.33 -11.36 -4.29
CA LEU A 138 1.18 -12.05 -3.32
C LEU A 138 2.55 -12.42 -3.92
N GLU A 139 2.61 -12.81 -5.20
CA GLU A 139 3.87 -13.01 -5.89
C GLU A 139 4.62 -11.69 -6.10
N VAL A 140 3.92 -10.65 -6.59
CA VAL A 140 4.51 -9.31 -6.75
C VAL A 140 5.11 -8.83 -5.43
N LYS A 141 4.43 -9.03 -4.30
CA LYS A 141 4.94 -8.66 -2.98
C LYS A 141 6.30 -9.28 -2.67
N GLN A 142 6.49 -10.57 -3.00
CA GLN A 142 7.77 -11.25 -2.80
C GLN A 142 8.85 -10.71 -3.74
N GLU A 143 8.49 -10.46 -4.98
CA GLU A 143 9.42 -9.97 -6.00
C GLU A 143 9.90 -8.55 -5.75
N VAL A 144 9.02 -7.65 -5.24
CA VAL A 144 9.38 -6.24 -4.98
C VAL A 144 10.01 -5.99 -3.61
N ALA A 145 10.03 -6.99 -2.73
CA ALA A 145 10.52 -6.86 -1.36
C ALA A 145 11.92 -6.19 -1.22
N PRO A 146 12.86 -6.31 -2.18
CA PRO A 146 14.12 -5.57 -2.11
C PRO A 146 13.99 -4.05 -2.24
N TRP A 147 12.87 -3.53 -2.77
CA TRP A 147 12.69 -2.10 -3.08
C TRP A 147 11.48 -1.47 -2.41
N ILE A 148 10.44 -2.24 -2.16
CA ILE A 148 9.16 -1.75 -1.60
C ILE A 148 8.67 -2.69 -0.50
N ASP A 149 8.25 -2.09 0.61
CA ASP A 149 7.41 -2.74 1.60
C ASP A 149 5.94 -2.65 1.13
N LEU A 150 5.43 -3.77 0.62
CA LEU A 150 4.08 -3.88 0.07
C LEU A 150 3.15 -4.58 1.06
N GLN A 151 2.14 -3.84 1.54
CA GLN A 151 1.08 -4.35 2.38
C GLN A 151 -0.19 -4.58 1.56
N ILE A 152 -0.77 -5.79 1.66
CA ILE A 152 -1.95 -6.20 0.90
C ILE A 152 -3.18 -6.23 1.81
N VAL A 153 -4.17 -5.41 1.48
CA VAL A 153 -5.51 -5.45 2.08
C VAL A 153 -6.38 -6.38 1.25
N ALA A 154 -6.91 -7.44 1.85
CA ALA A 154 -7.96 -8.25 1.24
C ALA A 154 -9.26 -7.43 1.24
N PHE A 155 -9.65 -6.88 0.09
CA PHE A 155 -10.74 -5.91 -0.01
C PHE A 155 -11.95 -6.51 -0.74
N PRO A 156 -13.08 -6.76 -0.04
CA PRO A 156 -14.28 -7.35 -0.64
C PRO A 156 -15.10 -6.29 -1.37
N GLN A 157 -14.68 -5.86 -2.58
CA GLN A 157 -15.24 -4.73 -3.32
C GLN A 157 -16.77 -4.78 -3.49
N GLU A 158 -17.35 -5.97 -3.56
CA GLU A 158 -18.80 -6.17 -3.75
C GLU A 158 -19.51 -6.61 -2.46
N GLY A 159 -18.88 -6.37 -1.30
CA GLY A 159 -19.38 -6.81 -0.01
C GLY A 159 -19.05 -8.27 0.31
N ILE A 160 -19.24 -8.67 1.58
CA ILE A 160 -19.01 -10.07 2.01
C ILE A 160 -20.33 -10.84 2.15
N LEU A 161 -21.45 -10.16 2.43
CA LEU A 161 -22.78 -10.76 2.52
C LEU A 161 -23.58 -10.60 1.22
N SER A 162 -23.31 -9.54 0.48
CA SER A 162 -23.96 -9.26 -0.82
C SER A 162 -23.30 -10.02 -1.97
N TYR A 163 -22.07 -10.48 -1.82
CA TYR A 163 -21.35 -11.27 -2.82
C TYR A 163 -21.41 -12.78 -2.50
N PRO A 164 -21.64 -13.65 -3.49
CA PRO A 164 -21.68 -15.11 -3.27
C PRO A 164 -20.40 -15.64 -2.64
N ASN A 165 -20.51 -16.29 -1.50
CA ASN A 165 -19.37 -16.82 -0.71
C ASN A 165 -18.35 -15.74 -0.27
N GLY A 166 -18.74 -14.46 -0.19
CA GLY A 166 -17.82 -13.35 0.09
C GLY A 166 -17.06 -13.51 1.40
N GLU A 167 -17.72 -13.97 2.49
CA GLU A 167 -17.03 -14.23 3.77
C GLU A 167 -15.96 -15.34 3.62
N ALA A 168 -16.28 -16.43 2.93
CA ALA A 168 -15.34 -17.52 2.72
C ALA A 168 -14.16 -17.10 1.83
N LEU A 169 -14.38 -16.25 0.83
CA LEU A 169 -13.32 -15.70 -0.03
C LEU A 169 -12.43 -14.75 0.74
N LEU A 170 -13.00 -13.89 1.60
CA LEU A 170 -12.22 -13.02 2.46
C LEU A 170 -11.34 -13.82 3.43
N GLU A 171 -11.91 -14.86 4.04
CA GLU A 171 -11.16 -15.77 4.91
C GLU A 171 -10.04 -16.49 4.17
N GLU A 172 -10.32 -17.00 2.96
CA GLU A 172 -9.31 -17.63 2.12
C GLU A 172 -8.17 -16.67 1.75
N ALA A 173 -8.49 -15.41 1.47
CA ALA A 173 -7.48 -14.38 1.20
C ALA A 173 -6.51 -14.19 2.36
N LEU A 174 -7.01 -14.22 3.59
CA LEU A 174 -6.16 -14.14 4.80
C LEU A 174 -5.29 -15.39 4.96
N ARG A 175 -5.85 -16.58 4.69
CA ARG A 175 -5.09 -17.83 4.71
C ARG A 175 -3.96 -17.85 3.70
N LEU A 176 -4.17 -17.25 2.52
CA LEU A 176 -3.16 -17.14 1.47
C LEU A 176 -2.06 -16.14 1.80
N GLY A 177 -2.30 -15.22 2.73
CA GLY A 177 -1.26 -14.32 3.21
C GLY A 177 -1.53 -12.82 3.04
N ALA A 178 -2.77 -12.41 2.83
CA ALA A 178 -3.13 -10.99 2.90
C ALA A 178 -2.81 -10.43 4.31
N ASP A 179 -2.33 -9.19 4.37
CA ASP A 179 -1.82 -8.59 5.59
C ASP A 179 -2.90 -7.93 6.43
N VAL A 180 -3.94 -7.42 5.78
CA VAL A 180 -4.99 -6.60 6.39
C VAL A 180 -6.35 -7.08 5.93
N VAL A 181 -7.33 -7.03 6.80
CA VAL A 181 -8.72 -7.34 6.49
C VAL A 181 -9.43 -6.06 6.07
N GLY A 182 -9.92 -6.01 4.84
CA GLY A 182 -10.75 -4.91 4.34
C GLY A 182 -12.22 -5.11 4.62
N ALA A 183 -13.00 -4.02 4.64
CA ALA A 183 -14.44 -4.03 4.72
C ALA A 183 -15.06 -2.89 3.90
N ILE A 184 -16.22 -3.14 3.32
CA ILE A 184 -16.98 -2.14 2.56
C ILE A 184 -18.47 -2.16 2.97
N PRO A 185 -18.81 -1.82 4.21
CA PRO A 185 -20.15 -2.00 4.76
C PRO A 185 -21.22 -1.18 4.03
N HIS A 186 -20.84 -0.09 3.38
CA HIS A 186 -21.77 0.77 2.64
C HIS A 186 -22.15 0.22 1.26
N PHE A 187 -21.48 -0.81 0.79
CA PHE A 187 -21.81 -1.51 -0.47
C PHE A 187 -22.71 -2.75 -0.24
N GLU A 188 -22.92 -3.16 1.00
CA GLU A 188 -23.85 -4.22 1.32
C GLU A 188 -25.31 -3.81 0.98
N PHE A 189 -26.15 -4.78 0.62
CA PHE A 189 -27.51 -4.52 0.13
C PHE A 189 -28.39 -3.77 1.14
N THR A 190 -28.16 -3.97 2.44
CA THR A 190 -28.90 -3.29 3.50
C THR A 190 -27.96 -2.79 4.59
N ARG A 191 -28.48 -1.85 5.42
CA ARG A 191 -27.73 -1.36 6.58
C ARG A 191 -27.42 -2.48 7.58
N GLU A 192 -28.37 -3.39 7.76
CA GLU A 192 -28.23 -4.54 8.66
C GLU A 192 -27.09 -5.45 8.19
N TYR A 193 -27.01 -5.71 6.88
CA TYR A 193 -25.90 -6.44 6.27
C TYR A 193 -24.57 -5.68 6.45
N GLY A 194 -24.58 -4.37 6.31
CA GLY A 194 -23.39 -3.54 6.56
C GLY A 194 -22.88 -3.69 7.99
N VAL A 195 -23.77 -3.68 8.99
CA VAL A 195 -23.41 -3.90 10.40
C VAL A 195 -22.92 -5.33 10.62
N GLU A 196 -23.62 -6.32 10.08
CA GLU A 196 -23.23 -7.73 10.22
C GLU A 196 -21.88 -7.99 9.53
N SER A 197 -21.64 -7.43 8.35
CA SER A 197 -20.37 -7.56 7.64
C SER A 197 -19.20 -7.03 8.46
N LEU A 198 -19.36 -5.91 9.16
CA LEU A 198 -18.35 -5.41 10.09
C LEU A 198 -18.06 -6.40 11.21
N HIS A 199 -19.07 -6.94 11.87
CA HIS A 199 -18.85 -7.93 12.93
C HIS A 199 -18.07 -9.15 12.44
N LYS A 200 -18.40 -9.66 11.25
CA LYS A 200 -17.69 -10.78 10.61
C LYS A 200 -16.24 -10.40 10.27
N THR A 201 -16.03 -9.21 9.73
CA THR A 201 -14.67 -8.71 9.40
C THR A 201 -13.82 -8.59 10.66
N PHE A 202 -14.35 -8.05 11.76
CA PHE A 202 -13.64 -7.99 13.05
C PHE A 202 -13.32 -9.38 13.60
N ALA A 203 -14.26 -10.33 13.50
CA ALA A 203 -14.03 -11.70 13.93
C ALA A 203 -12.90 -12.38 13.12
N LEU A 204 -12.86 -12.17 11.80
CA LEU A 204 -11.77 -12.67 10.95
C LEU A 204 -10.43 -12.00 11.30
N ALA A 205 -10.41 -10.68 11.51
CA ALA A 205 -9.20 -9.97 11.91
C ALA A 205 -8.63 -10.52 13.23
N GLN A 206 -9.49 -10.74 14.21
CA GLN A 206 -9.10 -11.35 15.49
C GLN A 206 -8.61 -12.80 15.31
N LYS A 207 -9.31 -13.61 14.50
CA LYS A 207 -8.96 -15.02 14.24
C LYS A 207 -7.58 -15.19 13.61
N TYR A 208 -7.20 -14.27 12.71
CA TYR A 208 -5.96 -14.33 11.96
C TYR A 208 -4.87 -13.38 12.48
N ASP A 209 -5.13 -12.67 13.59
CA ASP A 209 -4.24 -11.64 14.16
C ASP A 209 -3.81 -10.62 13.09
N ARG A 210 -4.80 -10.03 12.43
CA ARG A 210 -4.59 -9.06 11.33
C ARG A 210 -5.19 -7.70 11.69
N LEU A 211 -4.58 -6.65 11.13
CA LEU A 211 -5.16 -5.32 11.13
C LEU A 211 -6.47 -5.33 10.33
N ILE A 212 -7.34 -4.37 10.64
CA ILE A 212 -8.57 -4.13 9.91
C ILE A 212 -8.55 -2.74 9.30
N GLU A 213 -8.99 -2.62 8.07
CA GLU A 213 -9.21 -1.35 7.39
C GLU A 213 -10.64 -1.28 6.89
N PRO A 214 -11.57 -0.71 7.68
CA PRO A 214 -12.91 -0.44 7.18
C PRO A 214 -12.79 0.63 6.09
N GLY A 215 -13.23 0.31 4.89
CA GLY A 215 -13.35 1.28 3.79
C GLY A 215 -14.12 2.52 4.25
N GLN A 216 -13.97 3.63 3.56
CA GLN A 216 -14.52 4.93 3.98
C GLN A 216 -15.94 4.80 4.53
N LEU A 217 -16.08 5.00 5.84
CA LEU A 217 -17.36 5.21 6.48
C LEU A 217 -17.87 6.60 6.07
N THR A 218 -18.36 6.74 4.84
CA THR A 218 -19.08 7.95 4.47
C THR A 218 -20.43 7.92 5.17
N PRO A 219 -20.76 8.91 6.03
CA PRO A 219 -22.11 8.98 6.56
C PRO A 219 -23.08 9.13 5.38
N ALA A 220 -24.14 8.34 5.37
CA ALA A 220 -25.25 8.54 4.45
C ALA A 220 -25.63 10.01 4.47
N LYS A 221 -25.78 10.63 3.29
CA LYS A 221 -26.15 12.04 3.16
C LYS A 221 -27.33 12.33 4.09
N GLY A 222 -27.10 13.11 5.16
CA GLY A 222 -28.18 13.68 5.97
C GLY A 222 -28.09 13.55 7.49
N GLN A 223 -27.04 12.95 8.07
CA GLN A 223 -26.91 12.98 9.53
C GLN A 223 -25.50 13.40 9.96
N SER A 224 -25.40 14.67 10.35
CA SER A 224 -24.28 15.18 11.14
C SER A 224 -24.34 14.54 12.53
N THR A 225 -23.62 13.46 12.74
CA THR A 225 -23.31 12.98 14.07
C THR A 225 -21.90 13.41 14.42
N ARG A 226 -21.78 14.47 15.23
CA ARG A 226 -20.60 14.67 16.07
C ARG A 226 -20.56 13.50 17.07
N GLY A 227 -20.00 12.38 16.64
CA GLY A 227 -19.62 11.28 17.49
C GLY A 227 -18.10 11.35 17.69
N GLN A 228 -17.67 11.43 18.93
CA GLN A 228 -16.28 11.38 19.32
C GLN A 228 -15.66 10.11 18.72
N ALA A 229 -14.80 10.29 17.70
CA ALA A 229 -13.90 9.26 17.25
C ALA A 229 -12.92 9.03 18.42
N ALA A 230 -12.97 7.84 19.00
CA ALA A 230 -11.91 7.39 19.86
C ALA A 230 -10.62 7.43 19.06
N SER A 231 -9.69 8.29 19.50
CA SER A 231 -8.37 8.40 18.92
C SER A 231 -7.53 7.20 19.37
N GLU A 232 -7.78 6.05 18.79
CA GLU A 232 -6.80 4.99 18.80
C GLU A 232 -5.82 5.27 17.66
N LYS A 233 -4.60 5.54 18.02
CA LYS A 233 -3.47 5.71 17.12
C LYS A 233 -3.27 4.40 16.36
N HIS A 234 -3.87 4.27 15.20
CA HIS A 234 -3.47 3.23 14.26
C HIS A 234 -2.12 3.63 13.67
N THR A 235 -1.08 3.31 14.40
CA THR A 235 0.29 3.42 13.92
C THR A 235 0.44 2.37 12.81
N LEU A 236 0.74 2.81 11.59
CA LEU A 236 1.20 1.92 10.54
C LEU A 236 2.52 1.29 11.03
N HIS A 237 2.47 0.04 11.47
CA HIS A 237 3.67 -0.72 11.74
C HIS A 237 4.20 -1.24 10.39
N PHE A 238 5.06 -0.45 9.77
CA PHE A 238 5.94 -0.95 8.71
C PHE A 238 7.09 -1.68 9.39
N GLN A 239 7.53 -2.80 8.82
CA GLN A 239 8.70 -3.50 9.35
C GLN A 239 9.91 -2.57 9.27
N GLU A 240 10.61 -2.40 10.38
CA GLU A 240 11.79 -1.51 10.51
C GLU A 240 13.00 -1.93 9.66
N ASN A 241 12.86 -2.94 8.79
CA ASN A 241 13.98 -3.63 8.13
C ASN A 241 14.02 -3.52 6.60
N VAL A 242 13.36 -2.54 5.98
CA VAL A 242 13.51 -2.33 4.54
C VAL A 242 14.84 -1.63 4.27
N PRO A 243 15.76 -2.20 3.47
CA PRO A 243 17.00 -1.52 3.14
C PRO A 243 16.69 -0.22 2.37
N TYR A 244 17.23 0.88 2.87
CA TYR A 244 17.15 2.17 2.21
C TYR A 244 17.96 2.13 0.91
N ILE A 245 17.30 2.25 -0.23
CA ILE A 245 17.94 2.48 -1.52
C ILE A 245 17.69 3.95 -1.86
N PRO A 246 18.73 4.81 -1.87
CA PRO A 246 18.54 6.18 -2.34
C PRO A 246 18.16 6.15 -3.82
N VAL A 247 17.06 6.79 -4.14
CA VAL A 247 16.69 7.09 -5.53
C VAL A 247 17.55 8.29 -5.94
N VAL A 248 18.46 8.08 -6.89
CA VAL A 248 19.25 9.13 -7.54
C VAL A 248 18.46 9.72 -8.68
#